data_22a6a56980b398fdf3cb4c0dcba471df
#
_entry.id   22a6a56980b398fdf3cb4c0dcba471df
#
_cell.length_a   1.000
_cell.length_b   1.000
_cell.length_c   1.000
_cell.angle_alpha   90.00
_cell.angle_beta   90.00
_cell.angle_gamma   90.00
#
_symmetry.space_group_name_H-M   'P 1'
#
loop_
_entity.id
_entity.type
_entity.pdbx_description
1 polymer ?
#
loop_
_entity_poly.entity_id
_entity_poly.type
_entity_poly.pdbx_seq_one_letter_code
_entity_poly.pdbx_strand_id
1 'polypeptide(L)'
;MKDPEVIELKNRFTIGICAAILFCIPAIFAFNNAFGNNHSKPYKMILNKDNFILVLESRKCSKCDMVKSVLDSKGVSYFELNIDKEDDFYKILKRFNMNEEEVSTPGIMFIVEGKLYSFMFDIKSQEEVLNYIDLNKLG
;
A
#
# COMPACT_ATOMS: atom_id res chain seq x y z
N MET A 1 -11.58 8.51 -61.07
CA MET A 1 -11.31 9.77 -60.38
C MET A 1 -11.82 9.61 -58.93
N LYS A 2 -10.92 9.63 -57.96
CA LYS A 2 -11.31 9.59 -56.55
C LYS A 2 -11.59 11.00 -56.09
N ASP A 3 -12.78 11.22 -55.54
CA ASP A 3 -13.20 12.52 -55.04
C ASP A 3 -12.24 13.05 -53.96
N PRO A 4 -11.75 14.27 -54.06
CA PRO A 4 -10.83 14.86 -53.11
C PRO A 4 -11.44 15.02 -51.69
N GLU A 5 -12.74 15.12 -51.57
CA GLU A 5 -13.45 15.26 -50.28
C GLU A 5 -13.32 13.99 -49.42
N VAL A 6 -13.28 12.79 -50.02
CA VAL A 6 -13.18 11.52 -49.28
C VAL A 6 -11.77 11.35 -48.66
N ILE A 7 -10.75 11.93 -49.29
CA ILE A 7 -9.38 11.88 -48.79
C ILE A 7 -9.19 12.82 -47.62
N GLU A 8 -9.84 13.99 -47.64
CA GLU A 8 -9.74 14.98 -46.55
C GLU A 8 -10.46 14.52 -45.29
N LEU A 9 -11.65 13.90 -45.39
CA LEU A 9 -12.36 13.33 -44.25
C LEU A 9 -11.56 12.21 -43.58
N LYS A 10 -10.92 11.34 -44.36
CA LYS A 10 -10.14 10.23 -43.86
C LYS A 10 -8.91 10.70 -43.10
N ASN A 11 -8.27 11.77 -43.54
CA ASN A 11 -7.10 12.37 -42.91
C ASN A 11 -7.47 13.08 -41.59
N ARG A 12 -8.59 13.79 -41.55
CA ARG A 12 -9.09 14.45 -40.31
C ARG A 12 -9.48 13.44 -39.25
N PHE A 13 -10.08 12.30 -39.63
CA PHE A 13 -10.44 11.24 -38.70
C PHE A 13 -9.21 10.54 -38.12
N THR A 14 -8.18 10.30 -38.95
CA THR A 14 -6.94 9.64 -38.50
C THR A 14 -6.12 10.52 -37.56
N ILE A 15 -6.06 11.84 -37.83
CA ILE A 15 -5.37 12.81 -36.95
C ILE A 15 -6.09 12.95 -35.62
N GLY A 16 -7.44 12.96 -35.62
CA GLY A 16 -8.25 13.05 -34.40
C GLY A 16 -8.06 11.86 -33.47
N ILE A 17 -8.00 10.63 -34.01
CA ILE A 17 -7.79 9.40 -33.24
C ILE A 17 -6.38 9.34 -32.66
N CYS A 18 -5.35 9.71 -33.44
CA CYS A 18 -3.97 9.75 -32.96
C CYS A 18 -3.76 10.78 -31.84
N ALA A 19 -4.40 11.97 -31.95
CA ALA A 19 -4.33 12.99 -30.91
C ALA A 19 -5.00 12.54 -29.61
N ALA A 20 -6.16 11.88 -29.69
CA ALA A 20 -6.86 11.34 -28.53
C ALA A 20 -6.04 10.27 -27.80
N ILE A 21 -5.38 9.37 -28.52
CA ILE A 21 -4.52 8.34 -27.93
C ILE A 21 -3.28 8.94 -27.26
N LEU A 22 -2.66 9.96 -27.86
CA LEU A 22 -1.49 10.63 -27.29
C LEU A 22 -1.78 11.39 -25.99
N PHE A 23 -3.00 11.88 -25.81
CA PHE A 23 -3.43 12.54 -24.56
C PHE A 23 -3.89 11.56 -23.46
N CYS A 24 -4.40 10.39 -23.84
CA CYS A 24 -4.85 9.40 -22.87
C CYS A 24 -3.69 8.66 -22.18
N ILE A 25 -2.57 8.44 -22.86
CA ILE A 25 -1.42 7.72 -22.30
C ILE A 25 -0.82 8.44 -21.07
N PRO A 26 -0.52 9.75 -21.11
CA PRO A 26 0.02 10.43 -19.92
C PRO A 26 -1.00 10.52 -18.78
N ALA A 27 -2.31 10.60 -19.07
CA ALA A 27 -3.34 10.57 -18.04
C ALA A 27 -3.42 9.22 -17.32
N ILE A 28 -3.30 8.11 -18.04
CA ILE A 28 -3.25 6.75 -17.47
C ILE A 28 -1.97 6.56 -16.64
N PHE A 29 -0.82 7.06 -17.12
CA PHE A 29 0.44 7.02 -16.37
C PHE A 29 0.40 7.89 -15.11
N ALA A 30 -0.19 9.09 -15.17
CA ALA A 30 -0.37 9.96 -14.02
C ALA A 30 -1.34 9.35 -13.00
N PHE A 31 -2.42 8.69 -13.47
CA PHE A 31 -3.38 8.01 -12.62
C PHE A 31 -2.75 6.80 -11.93
N ASN A 32 -1.99 5.97 -12.64
CA ASN A 32 -1.28 4.83 -12.07
C ASN A 32 -0.19 5.25 -11.08
N ASN A 33 0.47 6.40 -11.29
CA ASN A 33 1.44 6.93 -10.34
C ASN A 33 0.79 7.61 -9.12
N ALA A 34 -0.42 8.14 -9.26
CA ALA A 34 -1.17 8.72 -8.12
C ALA A 34 -1.80 7.64 -7.22
N PHE A 35 -2.15 6.49 -7.81
CA PHE A 35 -2.66 5.30 -7.09
C PHE A 35 -1.61 4.18 -6.98
N GLY A 36 -0.41 4.39 -7.48
CA GLY A 36 0.71 3.47 -7.36
C GLY A 36 1.11 3.31 -5.90
N ASN A 37 0.78 2.17 -5.37
CA ASN A 37 1.05 1.64 -4.05
C ASN A 37 2.42 2.08 -3.50
N ASN A 38 2.44 3.16 -2.74
CA ASN A 38 3.59 3.60 -1.95
C ASN A 38 3.80 2.73 -0.68
N HIS A 39 3.31 1.50 -0.68
CA HIS A 39 3.17 0.69 0.53
C HIS A 39 4.44 -0.06 0.93
N SER A 40 5.36 -0.35 0.03
CA SER A 40 6.64 -0.99 0.39
C SER A 40 7.80 0.00 0.39
N LYS A 41 7.89 0.82 1.43
CA LYS A 41 9.08 1.65 1.63
C LYS A 41 10.17 0.82 2.30
N PRO A 42 11.45 0.96 1.86
CA PRO A 42 12.53 0.18 2.44
C PRO A 42 12.66 0.42 3.94
N TYR A 43 12.88 -0.64 4.70
CA TYR A 43 13.02 -0.68 6.15
C TYR A 43 13.89 0.45 6.75
N LYS A 44 14.97 0.85 6.09
CA LYS A 44 15.83 1.96 6.55
C LYS A 44 15.10 3.29 6.72
N MET A 45 14.02 3.51 5.97
CA MET A 45 13.18 4.71 6.10
C MET A 45 12.23 4.64 7.29
N ILE A 46 11.89 3.45 7.75
CA ILE A 46 10.98 3.23 8.91
C ILE A 46 11.71 3.58 10.21
N LEU A 47 12.98 3.21 10.34
CA LEU A 47 13.75 3.41 11.56
C LEU A 47 13.90 4.88 11.98
N ASN A 48 13.81 5.80 11.03
CA ASN A 48 13.97 7.24 11.26
C ASN A 48 12.63 7.96 11.43
N LYS A 49 11.50 7.24 11.49
CA LYS A 49 10.18 7.84 11.70
C LYS A 49 9.75 7.66 13.14
N ASP A 50 9.16 8.73 13.69
CA ASP A 50 8.64 8.73 15.05
C ASP A 50 7.22 8.13 15.12
N ASN A 51 6.40 8.39 14.08
CA ASN A 51 5.02 7.91 14.02
C ASN A 51 4.78 7.12 12.74
N PHE A 52 4.38 5.86 12.87
CA PHE A 52 4.02 5.02 11.72
C PHE A 52 3.22 3.79 12.14
N ILE A 53 2.54 3.20 11.16
CA ILE A 53 1.90 1.91 11.28
C ILE A 53 2.73 0.91 10.52
N LEU A 54 2.97 -0.25 11.11
CA LEU A 54 3.68 -1.37 10.52
C LEU A 54 2.75 -2.56 10.40
N VAL A 55 2.59 -3.07 9.19
CA VAL A 55 1.86 -4.31 8.92
C VAL A 55 2.87 -5.43 8.78
N LEU A 56 2.73 -6.46 9.61
CA LEU A 56 3.54 -7.67 9.56
C LEU A 56 2.88 -8.70 8.67
N GLU A 57 3.62 -9.17 7.69
CA GLU A 57 3.16 -10.17 6.73
C GLU A 57 4.16 -11.32 6.57
N SER A 58 3.69 -12.45 6.05
CA SER A 58 4.53 -13.57 5.63
C SER A 58 4.03 -14.13 4.29
N ARG A 59 4.88 -14.89 3.59
CA ARG A 59 4.49 -15.54 2.32
C ARG A 59 3.30 -16.49 2.43
N LYS A 60 3.05 -17.01 3.64
CA LYS A 60 1.94 -17.95 3.90
C LYS A 60 0.70 -17.27 4.51
N CYS A 61 0.69 -15.97 4.60
CA CYS A 61 -0.37 -15.20 5.25
C CYS A 61 -1.56 -14.96 4.29
N SER A 62 -2.55 -15.81 4.33
CA SER A 62 -3.76 -15.71 3.48
C SER A 62 -4.66 -14.50 3.83
N LYS A 63 -4.50 -13.90 5.01
CA LYS A 63 -5.31 -12.78 5.49
C LYS A 63 -4.61 -11.43 5.44
N CYS A 64 -3.34 -11.39 5.07
CA CYS A 64 -2.57 -10.14 5.00
C CYS A 64 -3.17 -9.15 4.00
N ASP A 65 -3.62 -9.63 2.84
CA ASP A 65 -4.27 -8.76 1.83
C ASP A 65 -5.59 -8.18 2.34
N MET A 66 -6.35 -8.91 3.14
CA MET A 66 -7.56 -8.40 3.78
C MET A 66 -7.24 -7.25 4.73
N VAL A 67 -6.20 -7.38 5.56
CA VAL A 67 -5.77 -6.31 6.49
C VAL A 67 -5.37 -5.05 5.71
N LYS A 68 -4.53 -5.21 4.68
CA LYS A 68 -4.07 -4.10 3.82
C LYS A 68 -5.26 -3.42 3.13
N SER A 69 -6.18 -4.19 2.57
CA SER A 69 -7.38 -3.65 1.91
C SER A 69 -8.26 -2.81 2.84
N VAL A 70 -8.41 -3.22 4.10
CA VAL A 70 -9.17 -2.44 5.09
C VAL A 70 -8.45 -1.14 5.43
N LEU A 71 -7.14 -1.17 5.69
CA LEU A 71 -6.35 0.03 5.96
C LEU A 71 -6.41 1.02 4.79
N ASP A 72 -6.27 0.53 3.55
CA ASP A 72 -6.38 1.32 2.33
C ASP A 72 -7.76 1.97 2.19
N SER A 73 -8.83 1.22 2.46
CA SER A 73 -10.21 1.71 2.38
C SER A 73 -10.51 2.84 3.38
N LYS A 74 -9.76 2.89 4.47
CA LYS A 74 -9.83 3.92 5.51
C LYS A 74 -8.82 5.05 5.32
N GLY A 75 -8.02 5.01 4.25
CA GLY A 75 -6.99 6.02 4.00
C GLY A 75 -5.81 5.99 4.98
N VAL A 76 -5.64 4.89 5.70
CA VAL A 76 -4.57 4.72 6.69
C VAL A 76 -3.27 4.34 5.99
N SER A 77 -2.25 5.18 6.12
CA SER A 77 -0.91 4.90 5.57
C SER A 77 -0.13 3.97 6.49
N TYR A 78 0.52 2.96 5.91
CA TYR A 78 1.30 1.96 6.66
C TYR A 78 2.58 1.57 5.90
N PHE A 79 3.47 0.87 6.61
CA PHE A 79 4.63 0.19 6.05
C PHE A 79 4.42 -1.32 6.16
N GLU A 80 5.03 -2.06 5.25
CA GLU A 80 4.98 -3.52 5.24
C GLU A 80 6.33 -4.08 5.68
N LEU A 81 6.30 -5.07 6.57
CA LEU A 81 7.45 -5.85 6.99
C LEU A 81 7.16 -7.33 6.79
N ASN A 82 7.91 -7.97 5.91
CA ASN A 82 7.85 -9.40 5.74
C ASN A 82 8.70 -10.09 6.83
N ILE A 83 8.04 -10.84 7.70
CA ILE A 83 8.71 -11.55 8.82
C ILE A 83 9.58 -12.72 8.35
N ASP A 84 9.39 -13.22 7.11
CA ASP A 84 10.28 -14.22 6.53
C ASP A 84 11.66 -13.67 6.17
N LYS A 85 11.84 -12.34 6.23
CA LYS A 85 13.13 -11.64 6.08
C LYS A 85 13.73 -11.41 7.46
N GLU A 86 14.41 -12.40 7.97
CA GLU A 86 14.90 -12.50 9.34
C GLU A 86 15.63 -11.25 9.85
N ASP A 87 16.58 -10.69 9.08
CA ASP A 87 17.41 -9.57 9.55
C ASP A 87 16.61 -8.33 9.94
N ASP A 88 15.61 -7.97 9.14
CA ASP A 88 14.80 -6.77 9.37
C ASP A 88 13.75 -7.00 10.45
N PHE A 89 13.21 -8.21 10.51
CA PHE A 89 12.29 -8.63 11.55
C PHE A 89 12.95 -8.62 12.93
N TYR A 90 14.12 -9.23 13.09
CA TYR A 90 14.85 -9.20 14.36
C TYR A 90 15.24 -7.81 14.83
N LYS A 91 15.55 -6.87 13.92
CA LYS A 91 15.80 -5.48 14.29
C LYS A 91 14.57 -4.81 14.88
N ILE A 92 13.38 -5.09 14.34
CA ILE A 92 12.11 -4.59 14.88
C ILE A 92 11.81 -5.19 16.25
N LEU A 93 11.92 -6.51 16.40
CA LEU A 93 11.74 -7.17 17.69
C LEU A 93 12.64 -6.56 18.77
N LYS A 94 13.93 -6.42 18.47
CA LYS A 94 14.90 -5.82 19.39
C LYS A 94 14.56 -4.36 19.73
N ARG A 95 14.14 -3.57 18.73
CA ARG A 95 13.78 -2.16 18.94
C ARG A 95 12.63 -2.00 19.92
N PHE A 96 11.63 -2.86 19.84
CA PHE A 96 10.41 -2.78 20.66
C PHE A 96 10.39 -3.75 21.85
N ASN A 97 11.50 -4.44 22.09
CA ASN A 97 11.67 -5.42 23.19
C ASN A 97 10.57 -6.50 23.17
N MET A 98 10.31 -7.06 21.99
CA MET A 98 9.31 -8.10 21.75
C MET A 98 9.98 -9.45 21.55
N ASN A 99 9.30 -10.53 21.97
CA ASN A 99 9.72 -11.89 21.69
C ASN A 99 9.13 -12.37 20.35
N GLU A 100 9.89 -13.16 19.60
CA GLU A 100 9.43 -13.73 18.33
C GLU A 100 8.16 -14.58 18.49
N GLU A 101 8.04 -15.31 19.58
CA GLU A 101 6.91 -16.20 19.89
C GLU A 101 5.58 -15.41 20.10
N GLU A 102 5.67 -14.12 20.41
CA GLU A 102 4.50 -13.25 20.62
C GLU A 102 3.97 -12.67 19.31
N VAL A 103 4.73 -12.79 18.22
CA VAL A 103 4.41 -12.17 16.94
C VAL A 103 3.83 -13.18 15.96
N SER A 104 2.70 -12.85 15.38
CA SER A 104 2.08 -13.65 14.33
C SER A 104 1.52 -12.78 13.19
N THR A 105 1.28 -13.39 12.03
CA THR A 105 0.75 -12.72 10.84
C THR A 105 -0.69 -13.17 10.55
N PRO A 106 -1.53 -12.24 10.06
CA PRO A 106 -1.27 -10.81 9.89
C PRO A 106 -1.16 -10.08 11.24
N GLY A 107 -0.28 -9.08 11.30
CA GLY A 107 -0.12 -8.23 12.47
C GLY A 107 -0.11 -6.75 12.11
N ILE A 108 -0.57 -5.91 13.04
CA ILE A 108 -0.49 -4.46 12.95
C ILE A 108 0.21 -3.95 14.20
N MET A 109 1.18 -3.07 14.03
CA MET A 109 1.85 -2.35 15.11
C MET A 109 1.71 -0.85 14.87
N PHE A 110 1.28 -0.12 15.88
CA PHE A 110 1.21 1.34 15.85
C PHE A 110 2.30 1.93 16.72
N ILE A 111 3.15 2.72 16.09
CA ILE A 111 4.31 3.35 16.70
C ILE A 111 4.08 4.85 16.81
N VAL A 112 4.25 5.40 18.00
CA VAL A 112 4.12 6.83 18.29
C VAL A 112 5.37 7.30 19.03
N GLU A 113 5.97 8.39 18.60
CA GLU A 113 7.20 8.94 19.16
C GLU A 113 8.33 7.90 19.28
N GLY A 114 8.42 7.03 18.28
CA GLY A 114 9.42 5.96 18.24
C GLY A 114 9.19 4.81 19.22
N LYS A 115 8.07 4.78 19.93
CA LYS A 115 7.69 3.72 20.89
C LYS A 115 6.51 2.92 20.37
N LEU A 116 6.45 1.64 20.70
CA LEU A 116 5.28 0.81 20.45
C LEU A 116 4.11 1.27 21.32
N TYR A 117 3.09 1.83 20.67
CA TYR A 117 1.89 2.34 21.35
C TYR A 117 0.82 1.27 21.51
N SER A 118 0.53 0.56 20.43
CA SER A 118 -0.41 -0.57 20.42
C SER A 118 -0.04 -1.57 19.32
N PHE A 119 -0.51 -2.81 19.48
CA PHE A 119 -0.36 -3.86 18.48
C PHE A 119 -1.52 -4.82 18.51
N MET A 120 -1.74 -5.51 17.40
CA MET A 120 -2.67 -6.62 17.27
C MET A 120 -2.07 -7.66 16.33
N PHE A 121 -2.07 -8.92 16.75
CA PHE A 121 -1.56 -10.05 15.98
C PHE A 121 -2.65 -11.11 15.77
N ASP A 122 -2.40 -12.04 14.87
CA ASP A 122 -3.31 -13.14 14.51
C ASP A 122 -4.72 -12.65 14.12
N ILE A 123 -4.77 -11.57 13.34
CA ILE A 123 -6.00 -10.90 12.92
C ILE A 123 -6.83 -11.85 12.03
N LYS A 124 -8.08 -12.04 12.38
CA LYS A 124 -8.95 -13.05 11.74
C LYS A 124 -10.04 -12.46 10.87
N SER A 125 -10.44 -11.21 11.12
CA SER A 125 -11.57 -10.58 10.45
C SER A 125 -11.33 -9.10 10.13
N GLN A 126 -12.11 -8.58 9.18
CA GLN A 126 -12.13 -7.15 8.85
C GLN A 126 -12.62 -6.30 10.04
N GLU A 127 -13.56 -6.83 10.83
CA GLU A 127 -14.11 -6.15 11.99
C GLU A 127 -13.04 -5.87 13.06
N GLU A 128 -12.13 -6.82 13.27
CA GLU A 128 -10.98 -6.62 14.19
C GLU A 128 -10.09 -5.48 13.73
N VAL A 129 -9.81 -5.38 12.43
CA VAL A 129 -9.01 -4.27 11.86
C VAL A 129 -9.73 -2.94 12.02
N LEU A 130 -11.04 -2.89 11.71
CA LEU A 130 -11.84 -1.68 11.87
C LEU A 130 -11.88 -1.21 13.32
N ASN A 131 -12.12 -2.12 14.26
CA ASN A 131 -12.09 -1.82 15.69
C ASN A 131 -10.72 -1.30 16.14
N TYR A 132 -9.63 -1.88 15.63
CA TYR A 132 -8.28 -1.42 15.92
C TYR A 132 -8.04 0.02 15.42
N ILE A 133 -8.48 0.33 14.19
CA ILE A 133 -8.40 1.67 13.60
C ILE A 133 -9.17 2.67 14.47
N ASP A 134 -10.41 2.36 14.85
CA ASP A 134 -11.28 3.23 15.62
C ASP A 134 -10.73 3.48 17.04
N LEU A 135 -10.25 2.43 17.71
CA LEU A 135 -9.64 2.54 19.05
C LEU A 135 -8.38 3.41 19.06
N ASN A 136 -7.59 3.35 18.00
CA ASN A 136 -6.35 4.11 17.90
C ASN A 136 -6.52 5.45 17.15
N LYS A 137 -7.72 5.80 16.71
CA LYS A 137 -8.06 7.03 15.96
C LYS A 137 -7.16 7.22 14.73
N LEU A 138 -7.02 6.17 13.93
CA LEU A 138 -6.11 6.12 12.79
C LEU A 138 -6.77 6.55 11.45
N GLY A 139 -8.03 6.89 11.44
CA GLY A 139 -8.81 7.31 10.27
C GLY A 139 -9.16 8.78 10.24
#